data_55c3d01ae3558ef0a4b1c8a51cd0affd
#
_entry.id   55c3d01ae3558ef0a4b1c8a51cd0affd
#
_cell.length_a   1.000
_cell.length_b   1.000
_cell.length_c   1.000
_cell.angle_alpha   90.00
_cell.angle_beta   90.00
_cell.angle_gamma   90.00
#
_symmetry.space_group_name_H-M   'P 1'
#
loop_
_entity.id
_entity.type
_entity.pdbx_description
1 polymer ?
#
loop_
_entity_poly.entity_id
_entity_poly.type
_entity_poly.pdbx_seq_one_letter_code
_entity_poly.pdbx_strand_id
1 'polypeptide(L)'
;MRVVLGALWMIASASLAAPAPLRFSVSDSWAMPMVQLEDGRPTQGILYDLMLSLATQVDRPAEFHVLARARISSAMQHGDIDVRCYVTQAWVDNLSGDYTWSIPLMVQRNLLVSTHIPPQPVQVDKLAPQAIGTVLNYRYASLDPLFANGQLSRDDARSEEQVLHKLVAGRFKFAVTNEWILDRFNQRMPVGKRLHKVAVIDEQNLGCTVRNDPNVPVQLILRTLLRMKMSGEIDQIIQLYTGDTPDRN
;
A
#
# COMPACT_ATOMS: atom_id res chain seq x y z
N MET A 1 -19.12 -75.10 -18.69
CA MET A 1 -19.68 -73.89 -18.10
C MET A 1 -18.47 -73.01 -17.62
N ARG A 2 -18.09 -71.99 -18.41
CA ARG A 2 -16.95 -71.12 -18.08
C ARG A 2 -17.51 -69.79 -17.53
N VAL A 3 -17.24 -69.50 -16.25
CA VAL A 3 -17.58 -68.24 -15.58
C VAL A 3 -16.44 -67.25 -15.85
N VAL A 4 -16.72 -66.18 -16.58
CA VAL A 4 -15.77 -65.05 -16.78
C VAL A 4 -16.04 -64.04 -15.67
N LEU A 5 -15.14 -63.91 -14.70
CA LEU A 5 -15.16 -62.83 -13.69
C LEU A 5 -14.63 -61.57 -14.39
N GLY A 6 -15.50 -60.63 -14.66
CA GLY A 6 -15.11 -59.26 -15.07
C GLY A 6 -14.68 -58.41 -13.88
N ALA A 7 -13.41 -58.09 -13.79
CA ALA A 7 -12.89 -57.14 -12.80
C ALA A 7 -13.25 -55.72 -13.22
N LEU A 8 -14.16 -55.06 -12.47
CA LEU A 8 -14.48 -53.65 -12.60
C LEU A 8 -13.37 -52.82 -11.95
N TRP A 9 -12.53 -52.15 -12.75
CA TRP A 9 -11.58 -51.15 -12.27
C TRP A 9 -12.33 -49.85 -11.97
N MET A 10 -12.54 -49.53 -10.69
CA MET A 10 -12.96 -48.18 -10.28
C MET A 10 -11.78 -47.23 -10.40
N ILE A 11 -11.82 -46.34 -11.42
CA ILE A 11 -10.91 -45.20 -11.52
C ILE A 11 -11.40 -44.17 -10.49
N ALA A 12 -10.72 -44.09 -9.36
CA ALA A 12 -10.90 -43.04 -8.37
C ALA A 12 -10.37 -41.75 -8.99
N SER A 13 -11.25 -40.87 -9.49
CA SER A 13 -10.90 -39.50 -9.89
C SER A 13 -10.52 -38.72 -8.63
N ALA A 14 -9.22 -38.56 -8.38
CA ALA A 14 -8.74 -37.63 -7.36
C ALA A 14 -9.13 -36.22 -7.80
N SER A 15 -10.16 -35.65 -7.18
CA SER A 15 -10.51 -34.24 -7.33
C SER A 15 -9.38 -33.43 -6.72
N LEU A 16 -8.51 -32.86 -7.55
CA LEU A 16 -7.55 -31.85 -7.08
C LEU A 16 -8.36 -30.65 -6.63
N ALA A 17 -8.52 -30.48 -5.33
CA ALA A 17 -9.09 -29.26 -4.77
C ALA A 17 -8.25 -28.07 -5.24
N ALA A 18 -8.90 -27.06 -5.82
CA ALA A 18 -8.21 -25.84 -6.23
C ALA A 18 -7.47 -25.22 -5.01
N PRO A 19 -6.26 -24.71 -5.20
CA PRO A 19 -5.51 -24.11 -4.10
C PRO A 19 -6.31 -22.96 -3.48
N ALA A 20 -6.30 -22.85 -2.15
CA ALA A 20 -6.97 -21.79 -1.43
C ALA A 20 -6.43 -20.42 -1.87
N PRO A 21 -7.27 -19.38 -2.01
CA PRO A 21 -6.82 -18.06 -2.43
C PRO A 21 -5.82 -17.45 -1.44
N LEU A 22 -4.95 -16.57 -1.95
CA LEU A 22 -4.10 -15.72 -1.13
C LEU A 22 -4.83 -14.41 -0.89
N ARG A 23 -5.13 -14.10 0.38
CA ARG A 23 -5.97 -12.99 0.80
C ARG A 23 -5.12 -11.76 1.11
N PHE A 24 -5.36 -10.68 0.37
CA PHE A 24 -4.63 -9.42 0.48
C PHE A 24 -5.49 -8.33 1.10
N SER A 25 -4.89 -7.47 1.94
CA SER A 25 -5.53 -6.25 2.38
C SER A 25 -5.33 -5.13 1.37
N VAL A 26 -6.41 -4.38 1.09
CA VAL A 26 -6.42 -3.12 0.34
C VAL A 26 -7.05 -2.06 1.23
N SER A 27 -6.41 -0.90 1.37
CA SER A 27 -7.02 0.20 2.13
C SER A 27 -8.02 0.97 1.26
N ASP A 28 -9.20 1.25 1.79
CA ASP A 28 -10.24 2.08 1.16
C ASP A 28 -9.82 3.55 0.99
N SER A 29 -8.73 3.96 1.66
CA SER A 29 -8.16 5.30 1.57
C SER A 29 -7.13 5.45 0.45
N TRP A 30 -6.72 4.37 -0.21
CA TRP A 30 -5.77 4.45 -1.30
C TRP A 30 -6.38 5.09 -2.54
N ALA A 31 -5.55 5.81 -3.27
CA ALA A 31 -5.88 6.44 -4.55
C ALA A 31 -4.81 6.08 -5.59
N MET A 32 -5.08 6.33 -6.86
CA MET A 32 -4.06 6.17 -7.90
C MET A 32 -2.85 7.07 -7.64
N PRO A 33 -1.63 6.59 -7.89
CA PRO A 33 -1.26 5.38 -8.62
C PRO A 33 -1.22 4.09 -7.78
N MET A 34 -1.54 4.16 -6.48
CA MET A 34 -1.41 3.00 -5.58
C MET A 34 -2.45 1.92 -5.90
N VAL A 35 -3.73 2.26 -5.84
CA VAL A 35 -4.85 1.39 -6.22
C VAL A 35 -6.02 2.24 -6.72
N GLN A 36 -6.63 1.82 -7.82
CA GLN A 36 -7.95 2.29 -8.23
C GLN A 36 -9.02 1.36 -7.67
N LEU A 37 -10.03 1.95 -7.04
CA LEU A 37 -11.23 1.23 -6.59
C LEU A 37 -12.41 1.59 -7.50
N GLU A 38 -13.05 0.58 -8.07
CA GLU A 38 -14.29 0.69 -8.85
C GLU A 38 -15.34 -0.21 -8.20
N ASP A 39 -16.46 0.35 -7.83
CA ASP A 39 -17.54 -0.36 -7.10
C ASP A 39 -17.01 -1.12 -5.85
N GLY A 40 -16.04 -0.51 -5.15
CA GLY A 40 -15.43 -1.09 -3.96
C GLY A 40 -14.46 -2.24 -4.22
N ARG A 41 -14.05 -2.47 -5.48
CA ARG A 41 -13.09 -3.51 -5.87
C ARG A 41 -11.83 -2.90 -6.47
N PRO A 42 -10.63 -3.40 -6.15
CA PRO A 42 -9.41 -2.95 -6.80
C PRO A 42 -9.36 -3.46 -8.24
N THR A 43 -9.02 -2.58 -9.18
CA THR A 43 -9.00 -2.90 -10.62
C THR A 43 -7.63 -2.67 -11.26
N GLN A 44 -6.83 -1.74 -10.74
CA GLN A 44 -5.50 -1.43 -11.24
C GLN A 44 -4.70 -0.62 -10.21
N GLY A 45 -3.41 -0.44 -10.46
CA GLY A 45 -2.49 0.34 -9.64
C GLY A 45 -1.29 -0.47 -9.16
N ILE A 46 -0.26 0.24 -8.68
CA ILE A 46 1.02 -0.35 -8.27
C ILE A 46 0.81 -1.54 -7.33
N LEU A 47 0.00 -1.37 -6.30
CA LEU A 47 -0.20 -2.41 -5.29
C LEU A 47 -1.11 -3.54 -5.77
N TYR A 48 -2.10 -3.22 -6.62
CA TYR A 48 -2.94 -4.25 -7.23
C TYR A 48 -2.10 -5.18 -8.10
N ASP A 49 -1.30 -4.63 -9.02
CA ASP A 49 -0.49 -5.43 -9.95
C ASP A 49 0.61 -6.20 -9.22
N LEU A 50 1.24 -5.60 -8.19
CA LEU A 50 2.22 -6.28 -7.36
C LEU A 50 1.62 -7.51 -6.65
N MET A 51 0.45 -7.35 -6.03
CA MET A 51 -0.22 -8.43 -5.30
C MET A 51 -0.77 -9.49 -6.24
N LEU A 52 -1.30 -9.10 -7.40
CA LEU A 52 -1.79 -10.03 -8.42
C LEU A 52 -0.63 -10.85 -9.01
N SER A 53 0.49 -10.21 -9.36
CA SER A 53 1.69 -10.90 -9.84
C SER A 53 2.24 -11.86 -8.79
N LEU A 54 2.32 -11.43 -7.52
CA LEU A 54 2.73 -12.30 -6.40
C LEU A 54 1.85 -13.55 -6.32
N ALA A 55 0.53 -13.38 -6.30
CA ALA A 55 -0.42 -14.50 -6.21
C ALA A 55 -0.26 -15.47 -7.38
N THR A 56 -0.12 -14.95 -8.59
CA THR A 56 0.12 -15.74 -9.81
C THR A 56 1.41 -16.54 -9.70
N GLN A 57 2.50 -15.94 -9.24
CA GLN A 57 3.81 -16.60 -9.13
C GLN A 57 3.90 -17.64 -7.99
N VAL A 58 3.01 -17.58 -7.01
CA VAL A 58 2.89 -18.60 -5.96
C VAL A 58 1.78 -19.62 -6.25
N ASP A 59 1.20 -19.59 -7.45
CA ASP A 59 0.14 -20.49 -7.93
C ASP A 59 -1.08 -20.52 -6.99
N ARG A 60 -1.56 -19.31 -6.60
CA ARG A 60 -2.76 -19.11 -5.79
C ARG A 60 -3.67 -18.04 -6.42
N PRO A 61 -4.99 -18.22 -6.40
CA PRO A 61 -5.91 -17.14 -6.75
C PRO A 61 -5.70 -15.93 -5.82
N ALA A 62 -5.76 -14.71 -6.34
CA ALA A 62 -5.74 -13.51 -5.51
C ALA A 62 -7.16 -13.19 -5.02
N GLU A 63 -7.29 -12.89 -3.73
CA GLU A 63 -8.51 -12.38 -3.11
C GLU A 63 -8.20 -11.07 -2.40
N PHE A 64 -8.94 -10.00 -2.73
CA PHE A 64 -8.69 -8.66 -2.21
C PHE A 64 -9.77 -8.25 -1.22
N HIS A 65 -9.39 -7.93 0.02
CA HIS A 65 -10.26 -7.41 1.06
C HIS A 65 -10.06 -5.91 1.20
N VAL A 66 -11.03 -5.14 0.72
CA VAL A 66 -11.01 -3.68 0.86
C VAL A 66 -11.51 -3.30 2.24
N LEU A 67 -10.64 -2.71 3.03
CA LEU A 67 -10.87 -2.44 4.46
C LEU A 67 -10.50 -1.00 4.81
N ALA A 68 -11.24 -0.43 5.76
CA ALA A 68 -10.80 0.80 6.42
C ALA A 68 -9.45 0.57 7.10
N ARG A 69 -8.53 1.53 6.99
CA ARG A 69 -7.15 1.45 7.51
C ARG A 69 -7.09 0.90 8.94
N ALA A 70 -7.96 1.38 9.82
CA ALA A 70 -8.00 0.97 11.22
C ALA A 70 -8.35 -0.52 11.42
N ARG A 71 -8.96 -1.17 10.44
CA ARG A 71 -9.38 -2.58 10.53
C ARG A 71 -8.33 -3.57 10.03
N ILE A 72 -7.34 -3.13 9.27
CA ILE A 72 -6.38 -4.03 8.60
C ILE A 72 -5.60 -4.87 9.62
N SER A 73 -5.08 -4.25 10.70
CA SER A 73 -4.31 -4.98 11.71
C SER A 73 -5.16 -6.04 12.43
N SER A 74 -6.41 -5.71 12.78
CA SER A 74 -7.34 -6.68 13.37
C SER A 74 -7.68 -7.82 12.41
N ALA A 75 -7.96 -7.52 11.13
CA ALA A 75 -8.23 -8.54 10.10
C ALA A 75 -7.05 -9.51 9.91
N MET A 76 -5.82 -9.02 9.97
CA MET A 76 -4.64 -9.89 9.95
C MET A 76 -4.55 -10.77 11.19
N GLN A 77 -4.81 -10.22 12.40
CA GLN A 77 -4.77 -10.97 13.66
C GLN A 77 -5.82 -12.09 13.69
N HIS A 78 -7.02 -11.83 13.16
CA HIS A 78 -8.10 -12.85 13.09
C HIS A 78 -7.92 -13.83 11.93
N GLY A 79 -6.92 -13.64 11.07
CA GLY A 79 -6.66 -14.52 9.96
C GLY A 79 -7.56 -14.32 8.74
N ASP A 80 -8.23 -13.17 8.63
CA ASP A 80 -9.02 -12.79 7.46
C ASP A 80 -8.12 -12.38 6.28
N ILE A 81 -6.89 -11.96 6.57
CA ILE A 81 -5.86 -11.53 5.62
C ILE A 81 -4.60 -12.37 5.81
N ASP A 82 -3.97 -12.76 4.71
CA ASP A 82 -2.71 -13.52 4.69
C ASP A 82 -1.51 -12.62 4.42
N VAL A 83 -1.66 -11.62 3.55
CA VAL A 83 -0.58 -10.72 3.12
C VAL A 83 -1.05 -9.28 3.16
N ARG A 84 -0.26 -8.43 3.81
CA ARG A 84 -0.39 -6.98 3.81
C ARG A 84 0.86 -6.38 3.19
N CYS A 85 0.73 -5.77 2.02
CA CYS A 85 1.80 -5.02 1.38
C CYS A 85 1.69 -3.51 1.64
N TYR A 86 2.73 -2.76 1.29
CA TYR A 86 2.82 -1.32 1.49
C TYR A 86 2.74 -0.95 2.98
N VAL A 87 3.67 -1.51 3.74
CA VAL A 87 3.73 -1.34 5.19
C VAL A 87 5.19 -1.26 5.66
N THR A 88 5.42 -0.46 6.70
CA THR A 88 6.69 -0.39 7.44
C THR A 88 6.43 -0.54 8.93
N GLN A 89 7.44 -0.95 9.68
CA GLN A 89 7.34 -1.11 11.14
C GLN A 89 6.96 0.21 11.84
N ALA A 90 7.41 1.36 11.32
CA ALA A 90 7.09 2.67 11.87
C ALA A 90 5.58 3.01 11.87
N TRP A 91 4.78 2.32 11.06
CA TRP A 91 3.33 2.57 10.94
C TRP A 91 2.47 1.63 11.76
N VAL A 92 3.05 0.61 12.37
CA VAL A 92 2.32 -0.41 13.13
C VAL A 92 2.85 -0.45 14.55
N ASP A 93 2.00 -0.05 15.50
CA ASP A 93 2.29 -0.24 16.91
C ASP A 93 2.12 -1.72 17.24
N ASN A 94 3.17 -2.33 17.79
CA ASN A 94 3.14 -3.69 18.34
C ASN A 94 2.26 -4.62 17.50
N LEU A 95 2.73 -5.02 16.32
CA LEU A 95 2.16 -6.18 15.64
C LEU A 95 2.30 -7.37 16.59
N SER A 96 1.33 -7.50 17.51
CA SER A 96 1.16 -8.72 18.28
C SER A 96 0.59 -9.74 17.31
N GLY A 97 1.37 -10.72 16.97
CA GLY A 97 0.95 -11.77 16.04
C GLY A 97 2.17 -12.41 15.39
N ASP A 98 1.92 -13.56 14.81
CA ASP A 98 2.96 -14.34 14.15
C ASP A 98 3.03 -13.93 12.68
N TYR A 99 3.90 -12.94 12.37
CA TYR A 99 4.10 -12.40 11.02
C TYR A 99 5.56 -12.42 10.64
N THR A 100 5.83 -12.73 9.39
CA THR A 100 7.16 -12.57 8.79
C THR A 100 7.16 -11.37 7.84
N TRP A 101 8.16 -10.51 7.97
CA TRP A 101 8.38 -9.36 7.10
C TRP A 101 9.19 -9.75 5.86
N SER A 102 8.81 -9.21 4.71
CA SER A 102 9.65 -9.25 3.53
C SER A 102 10.85 -8.30 3.69
N ILE A 103 11.81 -8.39 2.77
CA ILE A 103 12.77 -7.32 2.54
C ILE A 103 12.03 -6.05 2.11
N PRO A 104 12.64 -4.85 2.21
CA PRO A 104 12.12 -3.64 1.58
C PRO A 104 11.95 -3.84 0.06
N LEU A 105 10.76 -3.55 -0.44
CA LEU A 105 10.40 -3.73 -1.85
C LEU A 105 10.45 -2.41 -2.61
N MET A 106 10.07 -1.32 -1.95
CA MET A 106 9.99 0.02 -2.53
C MET A 106 10.29 1.09 -1.48
N VAL A 107 10.67 2.26 -1.97
CA VAL A 107 10.91 3.46 -1.14
C VAL A 107 9.81 4.46 -1.43
N GLN A 108 9.23 5.04 -0.38
CA GLN A 108 8.25 6.10 -0.47
C GLN A 108 8.77 7.34 0.25
N ARG A 109 8.59 8.52 -0.36
CA ARG A 109 8.83 9.82 0.27
C ARG A 109 7.52 10.47 0.65
N ASN A 110 7.38 10.81 1.92
CA ASN A 110 6.30 11.66 2.41
C ASN A 110 6.70 13.12 2.28
N LEU A 111 5.86 13.90 1.66
CA LEU A 111 6.11 15.29 1.32
C LEU A 111 5.15 16.20 2.08
N LEU A 112 5.64 17.35 2.51
CA LEU A 112 4.81 18.51 2.78
C LEU A 112 4.59 19.26 1.48
N VAL A 113 3.34 19.54 1.14
CA VAL A 113 2.96 20.21 -0.11
C VAL A 113 2.11 21.44 0.14
N SER A 114 2.16 22.41 -0.78
CA SER A 114 1.41 23.67 -0.73
C SER A 114 0.96 24.11 -2.11
N THR A 115 -0.02 25.01 -2.18
CA THR A 115 -0.43 25.71 -3.41
C THR A 115 0.55 26.81 -3.83
N HIS A 116 1.45 27.22 -2.93
CA HIS A 116 2.43 28.28 -3.18
C HIS A 116 3.82 27.80 -2.78
N ILE A 117 4.84 28.29 -3.49
CA ILE A 117 6.24 28.08 -3.12
C ILE A 117 6.59 29.12 -2.05
N PRO A 118 6.93 28.71 -0.84
CA PRO A 118 7.39 29.64 0.19
C PRO A 118 8.70 30.32 -0.24
N PRO A 119 8.92 31.58 0.17
CA PRO A 119 10.14 32.32 -0.17
C PRO A 119 11.41 31.76 0.48
N GLN A 120 11.27 30.92 1.50
CA GLN A 120 12.35 30.23 2.19
C GLN A 120 12.03 28.74 2.34
N PRO A 121 13.06 27.87 2.43
CA PRO A 121 12.86 26.46 2.68
C PRO A 121 12.05 26.22 3.95
N VAL A 122 11.05 25.35 3.87
CA VAL A 122 10.20 25.02 5.01
C VAL A 122 10.91 23.99 5.90
N GLN A 123 11.08 24.36 7.16
CA GLN A 123 11.46 23.43 8.22
C GLN A 123 10.20 23.06 9.00
N VAL A 124 9.82 21.79 8.94
CA VAL A 124 8.51 21.32 9.41
C VAL A 124 8.36 21.52 10.93
N ASP A 125 9.45 21.34 11.67
CA ASP A 125 9.56 21.53 13.13
C ASP A 125 9.47 23.00 13.57
N LYS A 126 9.65 23.94 12.63
CA LYS A 126 9.57 25.39 12.86
C LYS A 126 8.30 26.06 12.31
N LEU A 127 7.37 25.26 11.82
CA LEU A 127 6.08 25.81 11.39
C LEU A 127 5.35 26.43 12.58
N ALA A 128 4.77 27.61 12.36
CA ALA A 128 3.87 28.20 13.34
C ALA A 128 2.64 27.30 13.58
N PRO A 129 2.02 27.37 14.77
CA PRO A 129 0.84 26.57 15.09
C PRO A 129 -0.25 26.69 14.02
N GLN A 130 -0.62 25.54 13.42
CA GLN A 130 -1.62 25.50 12.34
C GLN A 130 -2.13 24.08 12.11
N ALA A 131 -3.28 24.01 11.40
CA ALA A 131 -3.77 22.75 10.86
C ALA A 131 -3.05 22.40 9.55
N ILE A 132 -2.75 21.12 9.37
CA ILE A 132 -2.27 20.55 8.11
C ILE A 132 -3.19 19.43 7.64
N GLY A 133 -3.32 19.29 6.32
CA GLY A 133 -4.11 18.23 5.71
C GLY A 133 -3.45 16.87 5.87
N THR A 134 -4.21 15.91 6.37
CA THR A 134 -3.75 14.54 6.64
C THR A 134 -4.82 13.52 6.26
N VAL A 135 -4.45 12.24 6.16
CA VAL A 135 -5.41 11.16 5.93
C VAL A 135 -5.81 10.54 7.26
N LEU A 136 -7.11 10.34 7.45
CA LEU A 136 -7.69 9.74 8.65
C LEU A 136 -7.07 8.36 8.93
N ASN A 137 -6.68 8.12 10.17
CA ASN A 137 -6.04 6.90 10.64
C ASN A 137 -4.66 6.58 10.01
N TYR A 138 -4.06 7.52 9.24
CA TYR A 138 -2.66 7.38 8.85
C TYR A 138 -1.76 7.82 10.00
N ARG A 139 -0.64 7.08 10.16
CA ARG A 139 0.41 7.46 11.08
C ARG A 139 1.51 8.21 10.34
N TYR A 140 1.93 9.31 10.91
CA TYR A 140 3.00 10.16 10.40
C TYR A 140 4.07 10.28 11.48
N ALA A 141 4.85 9.21 11.67
CA ALA A 141 5.78 9.05 12.79
C ALA A 141 6.69 10.27 12.99
N SER A 142 7.16 10.89 11.91
CA SER A 142 8.00 12.10 11.94
C SER A 142 7.25 13.37 12.39
N LEU A 143 5.91 13.37 12.33
CA LEU A 143 5.06 14.49 12.73
C LEU A 143 4.35 14.25 14.07
N ASP A 144 4.32 13.02 14.56
CA ASP A 144 3.64 12.65 15.81
C ASP A 144 4.06 13.55 17.00
N PRO A 145 5.34 13.93 17.19
CA PRO A 145 5.72 14.86 18.26
C PRO A 145 5.10 16.25 18.12
N LEU A 146 4.93 16.75 16.89
CA LEU A 146 4.34 18.05 16.60
C LEU A 146 2.83 18.06 16.78
N PHE A 147 2.18 16.93 16.55
CA PHE A 147 0.77 16.74 16.87
C PHE A 147 0.55 16.61 18.38
N ALA A 148 1.40 15.85 19.06
CA ALA A 148 1.28 15.60 20.49
C ALA A 148 1.47 16.86 21.33
N ASN A 149 2.38 17.77 20.92
CA ASN A 149 2.63 19.03 21.62
C ASN A 149 1.69 20.17 21.19
N GLY A 150 0.77 19.92 20.24
CA GLY A 150 -0.20 20.91 19.76
C GLY A 150 0.35 21.96 18.81
N GLN A 151 1.61 21.89 18.39
CA GLN A 151 2.18 22.80 17.39
C GLN A 151 1.48 22.63 16.03
N LEU A 152 1.22 21.40 15.64
CA LEU A 152 0.42 21.10 14.47
C LEU A 152 -0.88 20.40 14.87
N SER A 153 -1.94 20.64 14.14
CA SER A 153 -3.19 19.89 14.28
C SER A 153 -3.54 19.22 12.95
N ARG A 154 -4.33 18.15 13.04
CA ARG A 154 -4.73 17.38 11.86
C ARG A 154 -6.06 17.90 11.33
N ASP A 155 -6.15 18.14 10.02
CA ASP A 155 -7.41 18.27 9.28
C ASP A 155 -7.54 17.05 8.36
N ASP A 156 -8.17 16.00 8.87
CA ASP A 156 -8.22 14.71 8.22
C ASP A 156 -9.23 14.68 7.04
N ALA A 157 -8.88 13.92 6.01
CA ALA A 157 -9.78 13.47 4.97
C ALA A 157 -9.71 11.94 4.82
N ARG A 158 -10.64 11.35 4.08
CA ARG A 158 -10.71 9.87 3.95
C ARG A 158 -9.66 9.30 3.00
N SER A 159 -9.15 10.11 2.06
CA SER A 159 -8.10 9.68 1.11
C SER A 159 -7.12 10.82 0.84
N GLU A 160 -5.93 10.48 0.35
CA GLU A 160 -4.92 11.48 -0.04
C GLU A 160 -5.42 12.41 -1.14
N GLU A 161 -6.18 11.90 -2.11
CA GLU A 161 -6.77 12.73 -3.17
C GLU A 161 -7.72 13.80 -2.58
N GLN A 162 -8.55 13.42 -1.60
CA GLN A 162 -9.41 14.37 -0.90
C GLN A 162 -8.61 15.41 -0.10
N VAL A 163 -7.50 15.01 0.51
CA VAL A 163 -6.58 15.94 1.19
C VAL A 163 -6.08 16.99 0.21
N LEU A 164 -5.59 16.56 -0.96
CA LEU A 164 -5.07 17.48 -1.98
C LEU A 164 -6.16 18.41 -2.54
N HIS A 165 -7.37 17.92 -2.75
CA HIS A 165 -8.51 18.77 -3.13
C HIS A 165 -8.86 19.81 -2.07
N LYS A 166 -8.83 19.47 -0.77
CA LYS A 166 -9.03 20.41 0.34
C LYS A 166 -7.93 21.46 0.37
N LEU A 167 -6.66 21.08 0.08
CA LEU A 167 -5.54 22.01 -0.04
C LEU A 167 -5.77 23.02 -1.19
N VAL A 168 -6.14 22.55 -2.37
CA VAL A 168 -6.47 23.40 -3.53
C VAL A 168 -7.63 24.35 -3.22
N ALA A 169 -8.61 23.90 -2.42
CA ALA A 169 -9.73 24.72 -1.96
C ALA A 169 -9.36 25.72 -0.83
N GLY A 170 -8.08 25.74 -0.40
CA GLY A 170 -7.60 26.71 0.60
C GLY A 170 -8.00 26.37 2.05
N ARG A 171 -8.39 25.12 2.35
CA ARG A 171 -8.79 24.71 3.69
C ARG A 171 -7.66 24.80 4.71
N PHE A 172 -6.43 24.57 4.30
CA PHE A 172 -5.18 24.68 5.04
C PHE A 172 -4.06 25.10 4.09
N LYS A 173 -2.92 25.54 4.65
CA LYS A 173 -1.76 26.00 3.87
C LYS A 173 -0.87 24.86 3.39
N PHE A 174 -0.82 23.76 4.15
CA PHE A 174 0.02 22.63 3.89
C PHE A 174 -0.75 21.32 4.03
N ALA A 175 -0.34 20.33 3.27
CA ALA A 175 -0.86 18.95 3.38
C ALA A 175 0.29 17.96 3.31
N VAL A 176 0.05 16.77 3.84
CA VAL A 176 0.94 15.62 3.71
C VAL A 176 0.43 14.71 2.60
N THR A 177 1.32 14.31 1.70
CA THR A 177 1.03 13.31 0.68
C THR A 177 2.32 12.57 0.31
N ASN A 178 2.23 11.44 -0.39
CA ASN A 178 3.41 10.81 -0.96
C ASN A 178 3.74 11.39 -2.36
N GLU A 179 4.99 11.21 -2.78
CA GLU A 179 5.52 11.75 -4.03
C GLU A 179 4.72 11.27 -5.25
N TRP A 180 4.43 9.98 -5.35
CA TRP A 180 3.71 9.41 -6.50
C TRP A 180 2.28 9.93 -6.64
N ILE A 181 1.59 10.15 -5.51
CA ILE A 181 0.23 10.72 -5.52
C ILE A 181 0.26 12.19 -5.90
N LEU A 182 1.26 12.95 -5.41
CA LEU A 182 1.46 14.34 -5.82
C LEU A 182 1.65 14.45 -7.34
N ASP A 183 2.54 13.64 -7.91
CA ASP A 183 2.83 13.66 -9.34
C ASP A 183 1.60 13.31 -10.17
N ARG A 184 0.88 12.25 -9.78
CA ARG A 184 -0.37 11.86 -10.43
C ARG A 184 -1.45 12.94 -10.33
N PHE A 185 -1.57 13.58 -9.19
CA PHE A 185 -2.50 14.70 -8.98
C PHE A 185 -2.14 15.88 -9.88
N ASN A 186 -0.86 16.26 -9.90
CA ASN A 186 -0.36 17.38 -10.70
C ASN A 186 -0.45 17.15 -12.21
N GLN A 187 -0.37 15.90 -12.69
CA GLN A 187 -0.59 15.60 -14.11
C GLN A 187 -1.99 15.96 -14.59
N ARG A 188 -3.00 15.93 -13.71
CA ARG A 188 -4.39 16.29 -14.02
C ARG A 188 -4.70 17.77 -13.80
N MET A 189 -3.77 18.52 -13.19
CA MET A 189 -3.97 19.94 -12.87
C MET A 189 -3.40 20.85 -13.96
N PRO A 190 -4.07 21.98 -14.26
CA PRO A 190 -3.46 23.03 -15.06
C PRO A 190 -2.12 23.48 -14.44
N VAL A 191 -1.12 23.78 -15.28
CA VAL A 191 0.25 24.11 -14.83
C VAL A 191 0.26 25.17 -13.71
N GLY A 192 -0.53 26.24 -13.85
CA GLY A 192 -0.60 27.31 -12.85
C GLY A 192 -1.38 26.98 -11.56
N LYS A 193 -1.93 25.76 -11.44
CA LYS A 193 -2.65 25.27 -10.25
C LYS A 193 -2.02 24.03 -9.64
N ARG A 194 -0.85 23.65 -10.11
CA ARG A 194 -0.12 22.50 -9.56
C ARG A 194 0.33 22.77 -8.14
N LEU A 195 0.31 21.73 -7.33
CA LEU A 195 0.83 21.76 -5.98
C LEU A 195 2.36 21.64 -6.00
N HIS A 196 2.99 22.28 -5.03
CA HIS A 196 4.44 22.33 -4.91
C HIS A 196 4.90 21.52 -3.70
N LYS A 197 5.91 20.67 -3.90
CA LYS A 197 6.69 20.07 -2.83
C LYS A 197 7.46 21.21 -2.12
N VAL A 198 7.25 21.36 -0.82
CA VAL A 198 7.91 22.41 -0.01
C VAL A 198 8.87 21.85 1.02
N ALA A 199 8.71 20.58 1.41
CA ALA A 199 9.66 19.84 2.21
C ALA A 199 9.51 18.32 2.00
N VAL A 200 10.56 17.56 2.25
CA VAL A 200 10.49 16.11 2.51
C VAL A 200 10.30 15.92 4.01
N ILE A 201 9.27 15.18 4.41
CA ILE A 201 8.98 14.87 5.81
C ILE A 201 9.81 13.69 6.26
N ASP A 202 9.73 12.61 5.50
CA ASP A 202 10.49 11.38 5.72
C ASP A 202 10.55 10.52 4.47
N GLU A 203 11.39 9.50 4.55
CA GLU A 203 11.52 8.45 3.56
C GLU A 203 11.29 7.10 4.25
N GLN A 204 10.45 6.27 3.67
CA GLN A 204 10.03 5.01 4.25
C GLN A 204 10.36 3.84 3.32
N ASN A 205 11.06 2.85 3.86
CA ASN A 205 11.25 1.56 3.22
C ASN A 205 10.02 0.69 3.46
N LEU A 206 9.33 0.32 2.40
CA LEU A 206 8.07 -0.40 2.46
C LEU A 206 8.23 -1.83 1.95
N GLY A 207 7.56 -2.75 2.62
CA GLY A 207 7.53 -4.16 2.27
C GLY A 207 6.14 -4.76 2.42
N CYS A 208 6.12 -6.08 2.58
CA CYS A 208 4.93 -6.85 2.91
C CYS A 208 5.12 -7.58 4.24
N THR A 209 4.04 -7.77 4.99
CA THR A 209 3.96 -8.74 6.09
C THR A 209 3.12 -9.93 5.65
N VAL A 210 3.57 -11.11 6.01
CA VAL A 210 2.92 -12.39 5.70
C VAL A 210 2.57 -13.07 7.01
N ARG A 211 1.32 -13.49 7.17
CA ARG A 211 0.86 -14.22 8.35
C ARG A 211 1.48 -15.61 8.39
N ASN A 212 2.07 -15.98 9.52
CA ASN A 212 2.60 -17.32 9.76
C ASN A 212 1.44 -18.27 10.11
N ASP A 213 0.97 -18.98 9.11
CA ASP A 213 -0.10 -19.97 9.24
C ASP A 213 0.25 -21.19 8.39
N PRO A 214 -0.02 -22.42 8.83
CA PRO A 214 0.29 -23.62 8.08
C PRO A 214 -0.30 -23.69 6.66
N ASN A 215 -1.43 -22.97 6.43
CA ASN A 215 -2.09 -22.93 5.13
C ASN A 215 -1.57 -21.82 4.22
N VAL A 216 -0.71 -20.91 4.74
CA VAL A 216 -0.08 -19.82 3.99
C VAL A 216 1.34 -20.26 3.60
N PRO A 217 1.71 -20.25 2.32
CA PRO A 217 3.05 -20.66 1.87
C PRO A 217 4.09 -19.56 2.12
N VAL A 218 4.33 -19.20 3.39
CA VAL A 218 5.13 -18.04 3.82
C VAL A 218 6.48 -17.99 3.12
N GLN A 219 7.25 -19.07 3.13
CA GLN A 219 8.59 -19.11 2.55
C GLN A 219 8.57 -18.96 1.02
N LEU A 220 7.54 -19.47 0.35
CA LEU A 220 7.38 -19.30 -1.09
C LEU A 220 7.05 -17.83 -1.42
N ILE A 221 6.14 -17.21 -0.66
CA ILE A 221 5.76 -15.79 -0.80
C ILE A 221 7.01 -14.90 -0.63
N LEU A 222 7.76 -15.07 0.46
CA LEU A 222 8.94 -14.23 0.74
C LEU A 222 10.03 -14.39 -0.33
N ARG A 223 10.30 -15.62 -0.80
CA ARG A 223 11.25 -15.86 -1.90
C ARG A 223 10.76 -15.26 -3.22
N THR A 224 9.47 -15.31 -3.48
CA THR A 224 8.88 -14.70 -4.68
C THR A 224 8.99 -13.19 -4.63
N LEU A 225 8.67 -12.53 -3.50
CA LEU A 225 8.86 -11.09 -3.33
C LEU A 225 10.33 -10.68 -3.50
N LEU A 226 11.27 -11.45 -2.95
CA LEU A 226 12.70 -11.22 -3.16
C LEU A 226 13.07 -11.31 -4.65
N ARG A 227 12.59 -12.35 -5.36
CA ARG A 227 12.85 -12.53 -6.80
C ARG A 227 12.25 -11.38 -7.61
N MET A 228 11.00 -10.97 -7.35
CA MET A 228 10.36 -9.83 -8.02
C MET A 228 11.16 -8.54 -7.81
N LYS A 229 11.71 -8.31 -6.60
CA LYS A 229 12.57 -7.14 -6.34
C LYS A 229 13.90 -7.24 -7.10
N MET A 230 14.57 -8.39 -7.05
CA MET A 230 15.87 -8.58 -7.67
C MET A 230 15.83 -8.59 -9.21
N SER A 231 14.71 -9.01 -9.80
CA SER A 231 14.49 -8.97 -11.26
C SER A 231 14.13 -7.58 -11.79
N GLY A 232 13.83 -6.62 -10.91
CA GLY A 232 13.33 -5.30 -11.29
C GLY A 232 11.84 -5.26 -11.66
N GLU A 233 11.10 -6.36 -11.46
CA GLU A 233 9.68 -6.43 -11.78
C GLU A 233 8.85 -5.40 -10.98
N ILE A 234 9.16 -5.25 -9.69
CA ILE A 234 8.49 -4.25 -8.84
C ILE A 234 8.76 -2.83 -9.35
N ASP A 235 9.99 -2.54 -9.75
CA ASP A 235 10.36 -1.22 -10.29
C ASP A 235 9.68 -0.97 -11.64
N GLN A 236 9.50 -1.99 -12.47
CA GLN A 236 8.73 -1.91 -13.72
C GLN A 236 7.24 -1.64 -13.45
N ILE A 237 6.64 -2.32 -12.46
CA ILE A 237 5.25 -2.05 -12.05
C ILE A 237 5.11 -0.59 -11.59
N ILE A 238 6.01 -0.09 -10.75
CA ILE A 238 5.99 1.30 -10.29
C ILE A 238 6.09 2.25 -11.50
N GLN A 239 7.03 2.02 -12.38
CA GLN A 239 7.26 2.84 -13.58
C GLN A 239 6.04 2.91 -14.50
N LEU A 240 5.28 1.81 -14.63
CA LEU A 240 4.06 1.78 -15.43
C LEU A 240 3.03 2.84 -15.00
N TYR A 241 2.97 3.16 -13.70
CA TYR A 241 2.00 4.07 -13.12
C TYR A 241 2.53 5.47 -12.82
N THR A 242 3.82 5.64 -12.66
CA THR A 242 4.46 6.92 -12.32
C THR A 242 5.11 7.59 -13.52
N GLY A 243 5.52 6.82 -14.52
CA GLY A 243 6.27 7.32 -15.67
C GLY A 243 7.73 7.66 -15.34
N ASP A 244 8.14 7.50 -14.09
CA ASP A 244 9.50 7.78 -13.65
C ASP A 244 10.42 6.59 -13.85
N THR A 245 11.62 6.86 -14.39
CA THR A 245 12.71 5.88 -14.37
C THR A 245 13.21 5.79 -12.93
N PRO A 246 13.31 4.60 -12.32
CA PRO A 246 13.87 4.49 -10.98
C PRO A 246 15.28 5.09 -10.98
N ASP A 247 15.53 6.02 -10.04
CA ASP A 247 16.87 6.53 -9.76
C ASP A 247 17.78 5.33 -9.46
N ARG A 248 18.63 5.00 -10.42
CA ARG A 248 19.72 4.03 -10.22
C ARG A 248 20.84 4.75 -9.47
N ASN A 249 20.77 4.70 -8.17
CA ASN A 249 21.91 4.97 -7.30
C ASN A 249 22.47 3.67 -6.73
#